data_4e8a3e372ab425e52718412c4daf4fc0
#
_entry.id   4e8a3e372ab425e52718412c4daf4fc0
#
_cell.length_a   1.000
_cell.length_b   1.000
_cell.length_c   1.000
_cell.angle_alpha   90.00
_cell.angle_beta   90.00
_cell.angle_gamma   90.00
#
_symmetry.space_group_name_H-M   'P 1'
#
loop_
_entity.id
_entity.type
_entity.pdbx_description
1 polymer ?
#
loop_
_entity_poly.entity_id
_entity_poly.type
_entity_poly.pdbx_seq_one_letter_code
_entity_poly.pdbx_strand_id
1 'polypeptide(L)'
;NKFIIIDADSTENSWVMGGSTNWSNPSNLFNDYNNIIFIQDEAIAKAYSLEFEEMWGGNFGSNKTDNTPHKFVVNGKDVEVYFSPSDQTTSRILKFINDVDYTLEFGLLGFTRDDLGLAVIEKDNQFGVNIRGIIEQENTTGSEFANLVAAGVNVKSHMGVTHSFHHKYSIADANNTSSNPTLLTGSHNWSSNAENNSDENTIIIHDATIANIYLQE
;
A
#
# COMPACT_ATOMS: atom_id res chain seq x y z
N ASN A 1 -5.25 -10.86 -4.84
CA ASN A 1 -5.81 -10.09 -3.73
C ASN A 1 -5.63 -10.85 -2.41
N LYS A 2 -5.38 -10.14 -1.31
CA LYS A 2 -5.03 -10.73 -0.02
C LYS A 2 -5.89 -10.10 1.07
N PHE A 3 -7.15 -10.54 1.18
CA PHE A 3 -8.04 -10.08 2.23
C PHE A 3 -8.96 -11.18 2.77
N ILE A 4 -9.47 -10.97 3.96
CA ILE A 4 -10.55 -11.75 4.57
C ILE A 4 -11.60 -10.77 5.06
N ILE A 5 -12.86 -11.12 4.86
CA ILE A 5 -14.03 -10.39 5.36
C ILE A 5 -14.74 -11.28 6.37
N ILE A 6 -15.12 -10.70 7.49
CA ILE A 6 -15.88 -11.38 8.54
C ILE A 6 -17.14 -10.57 8.80
N ASP A 7 -18.30 -11.23 8.77
CA ASP A 7 -19.61 -10.69 9.17
C ASP A 7 -19.94 -9.31 8.58
N ALA A 8 -19.79 -9.14 7.25
CA ALA A 8 -19.92 -7.85 6.56
C ALA A 8 -21.25 -7.10 6.81
N ASP A 9 -22.31 -7.82 7.17
CA ASP A 9 -23.64 -7.25 7.47
C ASP A 9 -23.87 -6.96 8.95
N SER A 10 -22.84 -7.11 9.80
CA SER A 10 -22.93 -6.85 11.23
C SER A 10 -22.35 -5.48 11.58
N THR A 11 -23.16 -4.60 12.18
CA THR A 11 -22.70 -3.28 12.61
C THR A 11 -21.63 -3.31 13.70
N GLU A 12 -21.56 -4.39 14.47
CA GLU A 12 -20.66 -4.50 15.63
C GLU A 12 -19.49 -5.47 15.41
N ASN A 13 -19.62 -6.42 14.47
CA ASN A 13 -18.66 -7.50 14.30
C ASN A 13 -18.10 -7.62 12.89
N SER A 14 -18.30 -6.61 12.06
CA SER A 14 -17.71 -6.58 10.71
C SER A 14 -16.23 -6.30 10.76
N TRP A 15 -15.43 -7.18 10.15
CA TRP A 15 -13.99 -7.01 10.06
C TRP A 15 -13.48 -7.22 8.65
N VAL A 16 -12.49 -6.43 8.28
CA VAL A 16 -11.64 -6.69 7.13
C VAL A 16 -10.22 -6.89 7.61
N MET A 17 -9.58 -7.92 7.11
CA MET A 17 -8.15 -8.13 7.22
C MET A 17 -7.53 -7.97 5.84
N GLY A 18 -6.51 -7.13 5.72
CA GLY A 18 -5.74 -6.90 4.51
C GLY A 18 -4.25 -6.80 4.80
N GLY A 19 -3.44 -6.57 3.75
CA GLY A 19 -2.00 -6.40 3.88
C GLY A 19 -1.20 -7.16 2.83
N SER A 20 0.10 -7.35 3.10
CA SER A 20 1.02 -7.94 2.14
C SER A 20 1.15 -9.46 2.23
N THR A 21 0.66 -10.08 3.31
CA THR A 21 0.91 -11.48 3.64
C THR A 21 0.29 -12.45 2.64
N ASN A 22 1.10 -13.35 2.09
CA ASN A 22 0.64 -14.50 1.32
C ASN A 22 0.23 -15.65 2.25
N TRP A 23 -0.95 -16.19 2.04
CA TRP A 23 -1.51 -17.30 2.81
C TRP A 23 -1.14 -18.68 2.21
N SER A 24 0.01 -18.77 1.53
CA SER A 24 0.34 -19.93 0.72
C SER A 24 0.97 -21.06 1.54
N ASN A 25 2.16 -20.88 2.04
CA ASN A 25 2.86 -21.91 2.79
C ASN A 25 3.45 -21.35 4.09
N PRO A 26 3.84 -22.20 5.05
CA PRO A 26 4.40 -21.74 6.31
C PRO A 26 5.59 -20.79 6.17
N SER A 27 6.42 -20.96 5.13
CA SER A 27 7.58 -20.09 4.88
C SER A 27 7.13 -18.65 4.62
N ASN A 28 6.19 -18.47 3.68
CA ASN A 28 5.70 -17.12 3.34
C ASN A 28 4.92 -16.49 4.50
N LEU A 29 4.19 -17.31 5.26
CA LEU A 29 3.38 -16.81 6.37
C LEU A 29 4.22 -16.41 7.59
N PHE A 30 5.29 -17.17 7.90
CA PHE A 30 6.00 -17.02 9.17
C PHE A 30 7.42 -16.44 9.02
N ASN A 31 8.00 -16.49 7.83
CA ASN A 31 9.39 -16.08 7.63
C ASN A 31 9.53 -14.79 6.82
N ASP A 32 8.66 -14.56 5.81
CA ASP A 32 8.74 -13.33 5.02
C ASP A 32 8.33 -12.12 5.86
N TYR A 33 9.02 -11.01 5.66
CA TYR A 33 8.66 -9.74 6.28
C TYR A 33 7.39 -9.20 5.63
N ASN A 34 6.30 -9.26 6.36
CA ASN A 34 4.95 -8.89 5.93
C ASN A 34 4.24 -8.04 6.96
N ASN A 35 3.19 -7.34 6.54
CA ASN A 35 2.26 -6.70 7.45
C ASN A 35 0.84 -7.21 7.23
N ILE A 36 0.04 -7.12 8.28
CA ILE A 36 -1.40 -7.38 8.27
C ILE A 36 -2.06 -6.24 9.03
N ILE A 37 -3.17 -5.74 8.49
CA ILE A 37 -4.01 -4.77 9.16
C ILE A 37 -5.42 -5.33 9.32
N PHE A 38 -6.03 -5.09 10.49
CA PHE A 38 -7.42 -5.41 10.78
C PHE A 38 -8.21 -4.13 10.97
N ILE A 39 -9.31 -4.01 10.27
CA ILE A 39 -10.21 -2.85 10.36
C ILE A 39 -11.60 -3.35 10.75
N GLN A 40 -12.13 -2.82 11.85
CA GLN A 40 -13.50 -3.08 12.28
C GLN A 40 -14.40 -1.94 11.79
N ASP A 41 -15.09 -2.18 10.69
CA ASP A 41 -16.04 -1.21 10.12
C ASP A 41 -16.96 -1.88 9.11
N GLU A 42 -18.26 -1.69 9.25
CA GLU A 42 -19.29 -2.29 8.40
C GLU A 42 -19.21 -1.78 6.95
N ALA A 43 -18.99 -0.47 6.77
CA ALA A 43 -18.98 0.14 5.43
C ALA A 43 -17.76 -0.34 4.61
N ILE A 44 -16.58 -0.45 5.26
CA ILE A 44 -15.40 -1.02 4.62
C ILE A 44 -15.60 -2.51 4.32
N ALA A 45 -16.17 -3.28 5.25
CA ALA A 45 -16.44 -4.69 5.01
C ALA A 45 -17.41 -4.90 3.84
N LYS A 46 -18.42 -4.05 3.69
CA LYS A 46 -19.32 -4.07 2.53
C LYS A 46 -18.63 -3.68 1.23
N ALA A 47 -17.71 -2.71 1.23
CA ALA A 47 -16.91 -2.37 0.05
C ALA A 47 -16.05 -3.56 -0.39
N TYR A 48 -15.38 -4.22 0.54
CA TYR A 48 -14.63 -5.44 0.24
C TYR A 48 -15.52 -6.60 -0.21
N SER A 49 -16.77 -6.68 0.27
CA SER A 49 -17.74 -7.66 -0.20
C SER A 49 -18.17 -7.41 -1.65
N LEU A 50 -18.36 -6.14 -2.05
CA LEU A 50 -18.64 -5.80 -3.45
C LEU A 50 -17.48 -6.25 -4.37
N GLU A 51 -16.25 -5.97 -4.00
CA GLU A 51 -15.07 -6.44 -4.71
C GLU A 51 -15.01 -7.98 -4.79
N PHE A 52 -15.30 -8.65 -3.67
CA PHE A 52 -15.31 -10.10 -3.63
C PHE A 52 -16.40 -10.69 -4.53
N GLU A 53 -17.63 -10.16 -4.50
CA GLU A 53 -18.75 -10.62 -5.31
C GLU A 53 -18.51 -10.41 -6.81
N GLU A 54 -17.83 -9.31 -7.19
CA GLU A 54 -17.45 -9.09 -8.58
C GLU A 54 -16.49 -10.18 -9.07
N MET A 55 -15.46 -10.50 -8.29
CA MET A 55 -14.53 -11.61 -8.59
C MET A 55 -15.23 -12.96 -8.53
N TRP A 56 -16.11 -13.20 -7.56
CA TRP A 56 -16.90 -14.44 -7.46
C TRP A 56 -17.79 -14.63 -8.67
N GLY A 57 -18.31 -13.54 -9.23
CA GLY A 57 -19.07 -13.52 -10.48
C GLY A 57 -18.23 -13.77 -11.74
N GLY A 58 -16.91 -13.91 -11.60
CA GLY A 58 -15.97 -14.20 -12.69
C GLY A 58 -15.32 -12.96 -13.33
N ASN A 59 -15.52 -11.77 -12.78
CA ASN A 59 -14.87 -10.55 -13.27
C ASN A 59 -13.55 -10.32 -12.54
N PHE A 60 -12.45 -10.54 -13.23
CA PHE A 60 -11.09 -10.35 -12.75
C PHE A 60 -10.33 -9.39 -13.65
N GLY A 61 -9.30 -8.76 -13.09
CA GLY A 61 -8.42 -7.89 -13.84
C GLY A 61 -9.18 -6.76 -14.55
N SER A 62 -8.90 -6.54 -15.82
CA SER A 62 -9.51 -5.47 -16.62
C SER A 62 -11.02 -5.60 -16.87
N ASN A 63 -11.64 -6.71 -16.44
CA ASN A 63 -13.09 -6.87 -16.52
C ASN A 63 -13.83 -6.30 -15.31
N LYS A 64 -13.09 -5.91 -14.27
CA LYS A 64 -13.67 -5.24 -13.10
C LYS A 64 -14.06 -3.79 -13.40
N THR A 65 -14.96 -3.28 -12.59
CA THR A 65 -15.45 -1.91 -12.67
C THR A 65 -15.21 -1.18 -11.34
N ASP A 66 -15.00 0.14 -11.40
CA ASP A 66 -14.97 0.98 -10.23
C ASP A 66 -16.40 1.13 -9.68
N ASN A 67 -16.78 0.18 -8.81
CA ASN A 67 -18.14 0.05 -8.27
C ASN A 67 -18.17 0.12 -6.72
N THR A 68 -17.02 0.36 -6.08
CA THR A 68 -16.90 0.42 -4.63
C THR A 68 -16.74 1.85 -4.12
N PRO A 69 -17.28 2.19 -2.94
CA PRO A 69 -16.93 3.45 -2.27
C PRO A 69 -15.45 3.46 -1.88
N HIS A 70 -14.80 4.62 -2.01
CA HIS A 70 -13.37 4.74 -1.72
C HIS A 70 -13.05 5.46 -0.41
N LYS A 71 -13.97 6.24 0.14
CA LYS A 71 -13.71 7.09 1.32
C LYS A 71 -14.64 6.74 2.47
N PHE A 72 -14.04 6.52 3.61
CA PHE A 72 -14.71 6.10 4.84
C PHE A 72 -14.23 6.92 6.01
N VAL A 73 -15.04 6.98 7.06
CA VAL A 73 -14.65 7.54 8.35
C VAL A 73 -14.79 6.45 9.41
N VAL A 74 -13.65 5.92 9.86
CA VAL A 74 -13.61 4.84 10.84
C VAL A 74 -13.16 5.43 12.18
N ASN A 75 -14.03 5.40 13.16
CA ASN A 75 -13.75 5.95 14.49
C ASN A 75 -13.16 7.38 14.45
N GLY A 76 -13.69 8.23 13.56
CA GLY A 76 -13.26 9.61 13.38
C GLY A 76 -11.96 9.80 12.59
N LYS A 77 -11.47 8.76 11.92
CA LYS A 77 -10.28 8.79 11.06
C LYS A 77 -10.68 8.57 9.61
N ASP A 78 -10.10 9.34 8.71
CA ASP A 78 -10.30 9.15 7.28
C ASP A 78 -9.54 7.91 6.82
N VAL A 79 -10.25 7.03 6.11
CA VAL A 79 -9.70 5.80 5.52
C VAL A 79 -10.12 5.74 4.06
N GLU A 80 -9.16 5.41 3.20
CA GLU A 80 -9.44 5.22 1.78
C GLU A 80 -9.12 3.77 1.38
N VAL A 81 -9.91 3.21 0.45
CA VAL A 81 -9.73 1.84 -0.07
C VAL A 81 -9.82 1.88 -1.59
N TYR A 82 -8.91 1.21 -2.26
CA TYR A 82 -8.85 1.11 -3.72
C TYR A 82 -8.50 -0.31 -4.14
N PHE A 83 -9.11 -0.76 -5.25
CA PHE A 83 -8.87 -2.08 -5.83
C PHE A 83 -8.36 -1.93 -7.27
N SER A 84 -7.16 -2.44 -7.55
CA SER A 84 -6.68 -2.50 -8.94
C SER A 84 -7.29 -3.71 -9.66
N PRO A 85 -7.41 -3.62 -11.00
CA PRO A 85 -7.07 -2.48 -11.87
C PRO A 85 -8.18 -1.43 -12.02
N SER A 86 -9.37 -1.62 -11.43
CA SER A 86 -10.54 -0.75 -11.67
C SER A 86 -10.37 0.69 -11.16
N ASP A 87 -9.72 0.88 -9.99
CA ASP A 87 -9.84 2.11 -9.20
C ASP A 87 -8.67 3.09 -9.41
N GLN A 88 -7.85 2.86 -10.43
CA GLN A 88 -6.69 3.72 -10.76
C GLN A 88 -5.76 3.94 -9.56
N THR A 89 -5.40 2.86 -8.89
CA THR A 89 -4.63 2.86 -7.64
C THR A 89 -3.32 3.63 -7.73
N THR A 90 -2.61 3.55 -8.87
CA THR A 90 -1.37 4.32 -9.09
C THR A 90 -1.59 5.82 -8.96
N SER A 91 -2.73 6.35 -9.44
CA SER A 91 -3.02 7.78 -9.32
C SER A 91 -3.20 8.21 -7.85
N ARG A 92 -3.63 7.30 -6.99
CA ARG A 92 -3.76 7.54 -5.55
C ARG A 92 -2.41 7.48 -4.85
N ILE A 93 -1.54 6.56 -5.27
CA ILE A 93 -0.15 6.50 -4.80
C ILE A 93 0.60 7.76 -5.21
N LEU A 94 0.45 8.23 -6.45
CA LEU A 94 1.02 9.51 -6.91
C LEU A 94 0.54 10.68 -6.05
N LYS A 95 -0.77 10.74 -5.78
CA LYS A 95 -1.31 11.78 -4.91
C LYS A 95 -0.70 11.69 -3.50
N PHE A 96 -0.63 10.51 -2.91
CA PHE A 96 -0.03 10.27 -1.60
C PHE A 96 1.43 10.77 -1.55
N ILE A 97 2.27 10.47 -2.56
CA ILE A 97 3.65 10.96 -2.64
C ILE A 97 3.68 12.49 -2.75
N ASN A 98 2.80 13.08 -3.56
CA ASN A 98 2.75 14.53 -3.76
C ASN A 98 2.24 15.31 -2.53
N ASP A 99 1.45 14.68 -1.69
CA ASP A 99 0.92 15.27 -0.46
C ASP A 99 1.91 15.24 0.72
N VAL A 100 3.07 14.60 0.58
CA VAL A 100 4.12 14.59 1.62
C VAL A 100 4.65 16.00 1.86
N ASP A 101 4.71 16.42 3.12
CA ASP A 101 5.25 17.71 3.50
C ASP A 101 6.68 17.64 4.07
N TYR A 102 7.02 16.56 4.79
CA TYR A 102 8.28 16.47 5.54
C TYR A 102 9.02 15.15 5.34
N THR A 103 8.34 14.02 5.47
CA THR A 103 8.99 12.71 5.37
C THR A 103 8.18 11.70 4.58
N LEU A 104 8.89 10.86 3.82
CA LEU A 104 8.32 9.68 3.19
C LEU A 104 9.22 8.49 3.50
N GLU A 105 8.68 7.50 4.16
CA GLU A 105 9.31 6.20 4.34
C GLU A 105 8.54 5.14 3.57
N PHE A 106 9.25 4.22 2.90
CA PHE A 106 8.59 3.11 2.22
C PHE A 106 9.36 1.80 2.33
N GLY A 107 8.60 0.71 2.41
CA GLY A 107 9.09 -0.65 2.35
C GLY A 107 8.36 -1.43 1.26
N LEU A 108 9.08 -1.79 0.17
CA LEU A 108 8.47 -2.33 -1.04
C LEU A 108 9.19 -3.60 -1.53
N LEU A 109 8.40 -4.64 -1.82
CA LEU A 109 8.89 -5.81 -2.54
C LEU A 109 9.31 -5.43 -3.96
N GLY A 110 8.41 -4.84 -4.73
CA GLY A 110 8.60 -4.47 -6.12
C GLY A 110 8.26 -3.01 -6.39
N PHE A 111 9.21 -2.28 -6.98
CA PHE A 111 9.06 -0.90 -7.40
C PHE A 111 9.59 -0.74 -8.83
N THR A 112 8.68 -0.78 -9.82
CA THR A 112 9.02 -0.78 -11.26
C THR A 112 8.16 0.19 -12.07
N ARG A 113 7.56 1.19 -11.43
CA ARG A 113 6.77 2.24 -12.06
C ARG A 113 7.57 3.52 -12.19
N ASP A 114 7.94 3.89 -13.41
CA ASP A 114 8.75 5.08 -13.72
C ASP A 114 8.09 6.39 -13.22
N ASP A 115 6.76 6.50 -13.35
CA ASP A 115 6.01 7.67 -12.90
C ASP A 115 6.06 7.86 -11.38
N LEU A 116 5.98 6.76 -10.62
CA LEU A 116 6.15 6.79 -9.16
C LEU A 116 7.60 7.05 -8.76
N GLY A 117 8.57 6.45 -9.47
CA GLY A 117 10.00 6.71 -9.27
C GLY A 117 10.35 8.18 -9.47
N LEU A 118 9.85 8.77 -10.56
CA LEU A 118 10.02 10.20 -10.83
C LEU A 118 9.38 11.08 -9.74
N ALA A 119 8.16 10.76 -9.31
CA ALA A 119 7.48 11.50 -8.25
C ALA A 119 8.26 11.47 -6.92
N VAL A 120 8.84 10.32 -6.55
CA VAL A 120 9.72 10.21 -5.37
C VAL A 120 10.96 11.09 -5.51
N ILE A 121 11.62 11.06 -6.68
CA ILE A 121 12.81 11.89 -6.95
C ILE A 121 12.47 13.40 -6.88
N GLU A 122 11.38 13.80 -7.53
CA GLU A 122 10.92 15.20 -7.52
C GLU A 122 10.57 15.67 -6.10
N LYS A 123 9.98 14.79 -5.29
CA LYS A 123 9.62 15.09 -3.91
C LYS A 123 10.86 15.19 -3.01
N ASP A 124 11.85 14.30 -3.15
CA ASP A 124 13.11 14.33 -2.38
C ASP A 124 13.94 15.58 -2.66
N ASN A 125 13.82 16.14 -3.87
CA ASN A 125 14.47 17.40 -4.24
C ASN A 125 13.81 18.66 -3.62
N GLN A 126 12.65 18.52 -2.96
CA GLN A 126 11.99 19.65 -2.31
C GLN A 126 12.68 19.99 -0.98
N PHE A 127 12.89 21.28 -0.74
CA PHE A 127 13.53 21.74 0.49
C PHE A 127 12.72 21.34 1.74
N GLY A 128 13.39 20.68 2.65
CA GLY A 128 12.79 20.25 3.93
C GLY A 128 12.11 18.87 3.90
N VAL A 129 12.06 18.20 2.75
CA VAL A 129 11.57 16.83 2.64
C VAL A 129 12.74 15.84 2.77
N ASN A 130 12.50 14.73 3.46
CA ASN A 130 13.44 13.62 3.59
C ASN A 130 12.75 12.32 3.21
N ILE A 131 13.35 11.57 2.29
CA ILE A 131 12.81 10.28 1.83
C ILE A 131 13.76 9.14 2.17
N ARG A 132 13.22 8.04 2.69
CA ARG A 132 13.96 6.80 2.95
C ARG A 132 13.17 5.61 2.47
N GLY A 133 13.85 4.65 1.84
CA GLY A 133 13.17 3.46 1.35
C GLY A 133 13.98 2.18 1.43
N ILE A 134 13.27 1.05 1.53
CA ILE A 134 13.83 -0.29 1.38
C ILE A 134 13.13 -0.96 0.21
N ILE A 135 13.92 -1.54 -0.71
CA ILE A 135 13.41 -2.26 -1.88
C ILE A 135 14.04 -3.66 -1.92
N GLU A 136 13.20 -4.68 -2.05
CA GLU A 136 13.64 -6.09 -2.16
C GLU A 136 14.14 -6.41 -3.57
N GLN A 137 13.33 -6.12 -4.59
CA GLN A 137 13.61 -6.54 -5.98
C GLN A 137 14.41 -5.48 -6.74
N GLU A 138 15.62 -5.16 -6.26
CA GLU A 138 16.48 -4.12 -6.88
C GLU A 138 16.94 -4.47 -8.29
N ASN A 139 17.14 -5.77 -8.60
CA ASN A 139 17.65 -6.25 -9.89
C ASN A 139 16.56 -6.72 -10.86
N THR A 140 15.29 -6.54 -10.53
CA THR A 140 14.19 -6.86 -11.45
C THR A 140 14.18 -5.88 -12.62
N THR A 141 13.88 -6.36 -13.82
CA THR A 141 13.76 -5.50 -15.00
C THR A 141 12.80 -4.36 -14.77
N GLY A 142 13.27 -3.13 -15.00
CA GLY A 142 12.51 -1.90 -14.76
C GLY A 142 12.48 -1.46 -13.29
N SER A 143 13.31 -2.04 -12.41
CA SER A 143 13.40 -1.58 -11.03
C SER A 143 13.87 -0.14 -10.93
N GLU A 144 13.16 0.67 -10.15
CA GLU A 144 13.52 2.06 -9.87
C GLU A 144 14.69 2.22 -8.91
N PHE A 145 15.18 1.14 -8.28
CA PHE A 145 16.25 1.22 -7.30
C PHE A 145 17.49 2.00 -7.80
N ALA A 146 17.97 1.64 -8.98
CA ALA A 146 19.15 2.29 -9.56
C ALA A 146 18.92 3.77 -9.90
N ASN A 147 17.71 4.12 -10.38
CA ASN A 147 17.31 5.49 -10.69
C ASN A 147 17.24 6.35 -9.43
N LEU A 148 16.64 5.82 -8.37
CA LEU A 148 16.55 6.48 -7.06
C LEU A 148 17.93 6.71 -6.44
N VAL A 149 18.81 5.70 -6.45
CA VAL A 149 20.21 5.83 -5.98
C VAL A 149 20.96 6.88 -6.78
N ALA A 150 20.85 6.85 -8.12
CA ALA A 150 21.52 7.82 -8.99
C ALA A 150 21.04 9.25 -8.77
N ALA A 151 19.77 9.44 -8.39
CA ALA A 151 19.19 10.73 -8.04
C ALA A 151 19.57 11.21 -6.61
N GLY A 152 20.18 10.36 -5.78
CA GLY A 152 20.59 10.68 -4.41
C GLY A 152 19.55 10.39 -3.34
N VAL A 153 18.42 9.75 -3.69
CA VAL A 153 17.39 9.33 -2.73
C VAL A 153 17.98 8.27 -1.79
N ASN A 154 17.72 8.37 -0.49
CA ASN A 154 18.25 7.45 0.52
C ASN A 154 17.50 6.11 0.51
N VAL A 155 17.79 5.26 -0.46
CA VAL A 155 17.22 3.92 -0.57
C VAL A 155 18.25 2.83 -0.29
N LYS A 156 17.78 1.72 0.29
CA LYS A 156 18.59 0.55 0.57
C LYS A 156 17.97 -0.70 -0.06
N SER A 157 18.83 -1.63 -0.47
CA SER A 157 18.43 -2.95 -0.88
C SER A 157 18.27 -3.86 0.34
N HIS A 158 17.26 -4.73 0.31
CA HIS A 158 17.12 -5.84 1.24
C HIS A 158 17.74 -7.14 0.70
N MET A 159 18.19 -7.17 -0.55
CA MET A 159 18.79 -8.36 -1.16
C MET A 159 19.98 -8.90 -0.34
N GLY A 160 20.04 -10.22 -0.23
CA GLY A 160 21.07 -10.90 0.54
C GLY A 160 20.73 -11.11 2.02
N VAL A 161 19.61 -10.60 2.50
CA VAL A 161 19.04 -10.92 3.80
C VAL A 161 18.22 -12.19 3.69
N THR A 162 18.22 -13.03 4.73
CA THR A 162 17.40 -14.24 4.76
C THR A 162 15.93 -13.86 4.80
N HIS A 163 15.11 -14.55 4.02
CA HIS A 163 13.68 -14.31 3.84
C HIS A 163 13.37 -13.05 3.04
N SER A 164 12.20 -13.03 2.39
CA SER A 164 11.81 -11.93 1.52
C SER A 164 11.21 -10.77 2.28
N PHE A 165 11.62 -9.56 1.93
CA PHE A 165 10.98 -8.32 2.37
C PHE A 165 9.74 -8.08 1.51
N HIS A 166 8.63 -8.72 1.91
CA HIS A 166 7.42 -8.79 1.10
C HIS A 166 6.42 -7.66 1.39
N HIS A 167 6.85 -6.62 2.06
CA HIS A 167 6.05 -5.45 2.35
C HIS A 167 5.63 -4.64 1.10
N LYS A 168 4.55 -3.89 1.22
CA LYS A 168 4.07 -2.88 0.28
C LYS A 168 3.41 -1.78 1.11
N TYR A 169 4.23 -1.04 1.88
CA TYR A 169 3.73 0.09 2.64
C TYR A 169 4.55 1.35 2.40
N SER A 170 3.91 2.47 2.63
CA SER A 170 4.54 3.78 2.68
C SER A 170 3.93 4.64 3.78
N ILE A 171 4.74 5.49 4.37
CA ILE A 171 4.36 6.32 5.51
C ILE A 171 4.74 7.76 5.18
N ALA A 172 3.76 8.65 5.28
CA ALA A 172 3.97 10.09 5.13
C ALA A 172 3.90 10.78 6.49
N ASP A 173 4.87 11.62 6.78
CA ASP A 173 4.86 12.62 7.88
C ASP A 173 4.56 12.06 9.28
N ALA A 174 4.90 10.81 9.57
CA ALA A 174 4.52 10.10 10.80
C ALA A 174 4.87 10.85 12.09
N ASN A 175 5.98 11.59 12.11
CA ASN A 175 6.47 12.31 13.27
C ASN A 175 6.03 13.79 13.29
N ASN A 176 5.24 14.24 12.33
CA ASN A 176 4.82 15.62 12.23
C ASN A 176 3.30 15.78 12.28
N THR A 177 2.76 16.01 13.48
CA THR A 177 1.32 16.17 13.71
C THR A 177 0.74 17.47 13.18
N SER A 178 1.56 18.41 12.68
CA SER A 178 1.09 19.62 12.00
C SER A 178 0.86 19.42 10.50
N SER A 179 1.24 18.25 9.97
CA SER A 179 0.93 17.78 8.63
C SER A 179 -0.24 16.78 8.68
N ASN A 180 -0.29 15.88 7.71
CA ASN A 180 -1.27 14.81 7.60
C ASN A 180 -0.59 13.43 7.68
N PRO A 181 -0.20 12.95 8.88
CA PRO A 181 0.41 11.63 9.03
C PRO A 181 -0.45 10.54 8.43
N THR A 182 0.09 9.84 7.46
CA THR A 182 -0.69 8.88 6.65
C THR A 182 0.09 7.60 6.43
N LEU A 183 -0.60 6.46 6.59
CA LEU A 183 -0.12 5.14 6.17
C LEU A 183 -0.80 4.75 4.86
N LEU A 184 -0.03 4.27 3.90
CA LEU A 184 -0.49 3.53 2.72
C LEU A 184 0.00 2.09 2.85
N THR A 185 -0.88 1.09 2.75
CA THR A 185 -0.53 -0.33 2.80
C THR A 185 -1.49 -1.17 1.98
N GLY A 186 -1.22 -2.47 1.84
CA GLY A 186 -2.05 -3.41 1.09
C GLY A 186 -1.25 -4.50 0.40
N SER A 187 -1.79 -4.99 -0.71
CA SER A 187 -1.15 -6.04 -1.50
C SER A 187 -0.51 -5.53 -2.79
N HIS A 188 -0.72 -4.26 -3.15
CA HIS A 188 -0.33 -3.64 -4.42
C HIS A 188 1.16 -3.29 -4.45
N ASN A 189 1.94 -3.95 -5.32
CA ASN A 189 3.31 -3.52 -5.65
C ASN A 189 3.27 -2.23 -6.47
N TRP A 190 4.31 -1.42 -6.38
CA TRP A 190 4.44 -0.22 -7.21
C TRP A 190 4.91 -0.60 -8.62
N SER A 191 4.04 -1.30 -9.34
CA SER A 191 4.35 -1.89 -10.65
C SER A 191 3.19 -1.79 -11.62
N SER A 192 3.48 -1.74 -12.92
CA SER A 192 2.46 -1.76 -13.97
C SER A 192 1.64 -3.06 -13.97
N ASN A 193 2.24 -4.17 -13.53
CA ASN A 193 1.50 -5.43 -13.40
C ASN A 193 0.44 -5.37 -12.29
N ALA A 194 0.79 -4.80 -11.13
CA ALA A 194 -0.16 -4.63 -10.04
C ALA A 194 -1.32 -3.69 -10.41
N GLU A 195 -1.03 -2.62 -11.17
CA GLU A 195 -2.04 -1.66 -11.61
C GLU A 195 -2.98 -2.21 -12.68
N ASN A 196 -2.46 -2.95 -13.66
CA ASN A 196 -3.23 -3.25 -14.88
C ASN A 196 -3.69 -4.70 -15.00
N ASN A 197 -3.05 -5.64 -14.29
CA ASN A 197 -3.24 -7.07 -14.52
C ASN A 197 -3.55 -7.88 -13.26
N SER A 198 -3.31 -7.31 -12.07
CA SER A 198 -3.50 -8.02 -10.80
C SER A 198 -4.66 -7.43 -10.01
N ASP A 199 -5.44 -8.32 -9.39
CA ASP A 199 -6.47 -7.92 -8.44
C ASP A 199 -5.81 -7.65 -7.09
N GLU A 200 -5.50 -6.39 -6.78
CA GLU A 200 -4.86 -5.99 -5.53
C GLU A 200 -5.71 -5.00 -4.75
N ASN A 201 -5.44 -4.85 -3.46
CA ASN A 201 -6.04 -3.80 -2.64
C ASN A 201 -5.00 -2.85 -2.09
N THR A 202 -5.41 -1.59 -1.90
CA THR A 202 -4.64 -0.54 -1.25
C THR A 202 -5.53 0.15 -0.22
N ILE A 203 -5.00 0.32 0.98
CA ILE A 203 -5.64 1.01 2.09
C ILE A 203 -4.79 2.22 2.44
N ILE A 204 -5.41 3.39 2.56
CA ILE A 204 -4.76 4.62 3.01
C ILE A 204 -5.44 5.07 4.30
N ILE A 205 -4.69 5.28 5.37
CA ILE A 205 -5.21 5.62 6.69
C ILE A 205 -4.57 6.92 7.17
N HIS A 206 -5.38 7.93 7.40
CA HIS A 206 -4.96 9.23 7.91
C HIS A 206 -4.98 9.23 9.45
N ASP A 207 -3.93 8.68 10.04
CA ASP A 207 -3.79 8.59 11.51
C ASP A 207 -2.32 8.59 11.96
N ALA A 208 -1.96 9.55 12.80
CA ALA A 208 -0.60 9.71 13.29
C ALA A 208 -0.12 8.52 14.14
N THR A 209 -1.02 7.88 14.88
CA THR A 209 -0.65 6.73 15.73
C THR A 209 -0.32 5.52 14.88
N ILE A 210 -1.16 5.23 13.88
CA ILE A 210 -0.96 4.09 12.98
C ILE A 210 0.28 4.33 12.11
N ALA A 211 0.44 5.54 11.54
CA ALA A 211 1.64 5.91 10.78
C ALA A 211 2.93 5.74 11.62
N ASN A 212 2.90 6.16 12.89
CA ASN A 212 4.04 6.02 13.80
C ASN A 212 4.34 4.57 14.18
N ILE A 213 3.31 3.71 14.33
CA ILE A 213 3.51 2.28 14.56
C ILE A 213 4.29 1.64 13.40
N TYR A 214 3.90 1.94 12.16
CA TYR A 214 4.61 1.43 10.98
C TYR A 214 6.02 2.02 10.81
N LEU A 215 6.26 3.22 11.31
CA LEU A 215 7.58 3.85 11.27
C LEU A 215 8.59 3.15 12.20
N GLN A 216 8.12 2.43 13.21
CA GLN A 216 8.96 1.71 14.16
C GLN A 216 9.38 0.32 13.65
N GLU A 217 8.75 -0.20 12.59
CA GLU A 217 9.16 -1.42 11.89
C GLU A 217 10.50 -1.21 11.16
#